data_2fc98915c9b5889b50ac8dcfc1fcbfda
#
_entry.id   2fc98915c9b5889b50ac8dcfc1fcbfda
#
_cell.length_a   1.000
_cell.length_b   1.000
_cell.length_c   1.000
_cell.angle_alpha   90.00
_cell.angle_beta   90.00
_cell.angle_gamma   90.00
#
_symmetry.space_group_name_H-M   'P 1'
#
loop_
_entity.id
_entity.type
_entity.pdbx_description
1 polymer ?
#
loop_
_entity_poly.entity_id
_entity_poly.type
_entity_poly.pdbx_seq_one_letter_code
_entity_poly.pdbx_strand_id
1 'polypeptide(L)'
;MRTIRKTSILYLDDEQACLDVFRQLFEDEYDVRTVSTLKDAREALDKERFDIVISDQQMPEIDGLTFLREVASAHPESFRMMLTGSIGVGEVIREVGAGVIHLFVTKPWIEHSMRQALERANMPKTKRN
;
A
#
# COMPACT_ATOMS: atom_id res chain seq x y z
N MET A 1 -18.08 -18.69 18.66
CA MET A 1 -18.25 -17.90 17.43
C MET A 1 -16.92 -17.37 16.92
N ARG A 2 -16.70 -17.49 15.64
CA ARG A 2 -15.45 -17.01 15.05
C ARG A 2 -15.56 -15.54 14.65
N THR A 3 -14.58 -14.74 15.09
CA THR A 3 -14.50 -13.34 14.67
C THR A 3 -13.70 -13.26 13.38
N ILE A 4 -14.27 -12.61 12.37
CA ILE A 4 -13.57 -12.40 11.11
C ILE A 4 -12.76 -11.10 11.21
N ARG A 5 -11.44 -11.23 11.10
CA ARG A 5 -10.56 -10.07 11.14
C ARG A 5 -10.60 -9.35 9.79
N LYS A 6 -10.74 -8.04 9.83
CA LYS A 6 -10.65 -7.22 8.62
C LYS A 6 -9.21 -7.25 8.09
N THR A 7 -9.08 -7.19 6.79
CA THR A 7 -7.77 -7.04 6.16
C THR A 7 -7.18 -5.69 6.57
N SER A 8 -5.94 -5.70 7.01
CA SER A 8 -5.29 -4.49 7.51
C SER A 8 -4.46 -3.81 6.44
N ILE A 9 -4.55 -2.49 6.40
CA ILE A 9 -3.87 -1.65 5.40
C ILE A 9 -3.10 -0.56 6.10
N LEU A 10 -1.82 -0.41 5.73
CA LEU A 10 -1.03 0.76 6.10
C LEU A 10 -0.84 1.60 4.85
N TYR A 11 -1.21 2.87 4.91
CA TYR A 11 -1.09 3.78 3.77
C TYR A 11 -0.28 5.00 4.15
N LEU A 12 0.87 5.17 3.49
CA LEU A 12 1.79 6.30 3.68
C LEU A 12 1.67 7.27 2.51
N ASP A 13 1.36 8.52 2.82
CA ASP A 13 1.24 9.59 1.83
C ASP A 13 1.44 10.91 2.56
N ASP A 14 2.24 11.82 2.02
CA ASP A 14 2.48 13.10 2.67
C ASP A 14 1.34 14.10 2.50
N GLU A 15 0.36 13.78 1.66
CA GLU A 15 -0.82 14.63 1.47
C GLU A 15 -1.98 14.13 2.33
N GLN A 16 -2.30 14.89 3.38
CA GLN A 16 -3.35 14.51 4.32
C GLN A 16 -4.69 14.32 3.64
N ALA A 17 -5.00 15.13 2.63
CA ALA A 17 -6.27 15.00 1.91
C ALA A 17 -6.42 13.63 1.26
N CYS A 18 -5.34 13.09 0.72
CA CYS A 18 -5.36 11.76 0.11
C CYS A 18 -5.63 10.68 1.15
N LEU A 19 -4.99 10.82 2.31
CA LEU A 19 -5.20 9.87 3.41
C LEU A 19 -6.63 9.90 3.90
N ASP A 20 -7.20 11.09 4.05
CA ASP A 20 -8.57 11.25 4.55
C ASP A 20 -9.60 10.64 3.61
N VAL A 21 -9.43 10.87 2.32
CA VAL A 21 -10.35 10.32 1.31
C VAL A 21 -10.28 8.80 1.31
N PHE A 22 -9.08 8.26 1.33
CA PHE A 22 -8.90 6.81 1.35
C PHE A 22 -9.58 6.19 2.58
N ARG A 23 -9.36 6.79 3.74
CA ARG A 23 -9.97 6.29 4.97
C ARG A 23 -11.48 6.32 4.90
N GLN A 24 -12.06 7.44 4.46
CA GLN A 24 -13.51 7.57 4.37
C GLN A 24 -14.13 6.52 3.47
N LEU A 25 -13.47 6.19 2.37
CA LEU A 25 -14.01 5.25 1.39
C LEU A 25 -13.93 3.80 1.85
N PHE A 26 -12.92 3.45 2.65
CA PHE A 26 -12.61 2.05 2.88
C PHE A 26 -12.58 1.59 4.33
N GLU A 27 -12.72 2.50 5.30
CA GLU A 27 -12.57 2.09 6.71
C GLU A 27 -13.68 1.15 7.22
N ASP A 28 -14.81 1.12 6.55
CA ASP A 28 -15.87 0.20 6.94
C ASP A 28 -15.54 -1.25 6.58
N GLU A 29 -14.77 -1.44 5.52
CA GLU A 29 -14.45 -2.76 4.98
C GLU A 29 -13.08 -3.26 5.37
N TYR A 30 -12.16 -2.35 5.65
CA TYR A 30 -10.76 -2.66 5.95
C TYR A 30 -10.33 -1.99 7.24
N ASP A 31 -9.33 -2.57 7.89
CA ASP A 31 -8.70 -1.95 9.05
C ASP A 31 -7.61 -1.01 8.52
N VAL A 32 -7.95 0.27 8.38
CA VAL A 32 -7.09 1.25 7.72
C VAL A 32 -6.29 2.07 8.72
N ARG A 33 -4.97 2.04 8.57
CA ARG A 33 -4.07 2.92 9.28
C ARG A 33 -3.40 3.85 8.28
N THR A 34 -3.58 5.16 8.46
CA THR A 34 -2.94 6.15 7.59
C THR A 34 -1.83 6.86 8.34
N VAL A 35 -0.73 7.11 7.65
CA VAL A 35 0.41 7.82 8.21
C VAL A 35 0.94 8.80 7.18
N SER A 36 1.44 9.95 7.64
CA SER A 36 1.90 11.00 6.75
C SER A 36 3.42 11.17 6.77
N THR A 37 4.12 10.45 7.61
CA THR A 37 5.58 10.54 7.70
C THR A 37 6.20 9.17 7.67
N LEU A 38 7.44 9.12 7.19
CA LEU A 38 8.21 7.88 7.17
C LEU A 38 8.41 7.33 8.57
N LYS A 39 8.66 8.22 9.53
CA LYS A 39 8.83 7.81 10.93
C LYS A 39 7.61 7.05 11.43
N ASP A 40 6.43 7.62 11.22
CA ASP A 40 5.19 7.00 11.68
C ASP A 40 4.93 5.68 10.96
N ALA A 41 5.27 5.60 9.69
CA ALA A 41 5.12 4.35 8.93
C ALA A 41 6.02 3.25 9.51
N ARG A 42 7.27 3.59 9.81
CA ARG A 42 8.20 2.63 10.38
C ARG A 42 7.78 2.18 11.77
N GLU A 43 7.29 3.11 12.59
CA GLU A 43 6.80 2.77 13.92
C GLU A 43 5.60 1.82 13.86
N ALA A 44 4.67 2.07 12.92
CA ALA A 44 3.51 1.21 12.74
C ALA A 44 3.94 -0.21 12.35
N LEU A 45 4.89 -0.31 11.43
CA LEU A 45 5.38 -1.62 10.96
C LEU A 45 6.15 -2.37 12.04
N ASP A 46 6.79 -1.66 12.97
CA ASP A 46 7.48 -2.30 14.09
C ASP A 46 6.50 -2.89 15.10
N LYS A 47 5.32 -2.31 15.22
CA LYS A 47 4.36 -2.70 16.24
C LYS A 47 3.33 -3.72 15.79
N GLU A 48 2.99 -3.72 14.50
CA GLU A 48 1.98 -4.64 14.02
C GLU A 48 2.22 -5.04 12.57
N ARG A 49 1.55 -6.11 12.17
CA ARG A 49 1.63 -6.60 10.79
C ARG A 49 0.48 -6.02 9.99
N PHE A 50 0.78 -5.70 8.74
CA PHE A 50 -0.23 -5.23 7.80
C PHE A 50 -0.31 -6.19 6.62
N ASP A 51 -1.52 -6.50 6.20
CA ASP A 51 -1.73 -7.36 5.04
C ASP A 51 -1.35 -6.64 3.76
N ILE A 52 -1.63 -5.34 3.71
CA ILE A 52 -1.37 -4.50 2.54
C ILE A 52 -0.62 -3.27 2.99
N VAL A 53 0.45 -2.92 2.29
CA VAL A 53 1.19 -1.67 2.52
C VAL A 53 1.15 -0.86 1.25
N ILE A 54 0.62 0.36 1.34
CA ILE A 54 0.47 1.28 0.22
C ILE A 54 1.34 2.49 0.47
N SER A 55 2.08 2.91 -0.55
CA SER A 55 2.90 4.13 -0.45
C SER A 55 2.74 4.98 -1.70
N ASP A 56 2.64 6.30 -1.49
CA ASP A 56 2.80 7.26 -2.57
C ASP A 56 4.25 7.22 -3.03
N GLN A 57 4.50 7.46 -4.31
CA GLN A 57 5.87 7.45 -4.84
C GLN A 57 6.62 8.73 -4.50
N GLN A 58 5.96 9.87 -4.58
CA GLN A 58 6.65 11.14 -4.39
C GLN A 58 6.43 11.69 -3.00
N MET A 59 7.48 11.63 -2.18
CA MET A 59 7.46 12.11 -0.81
C MET A 59 8.80 12.82 -0.52
N PRO A 60 8.80 13.80 0.41
CA PRO A 60 10.01 14.59 0.64
C PRO A 60 11.18 13.83 1.28
N GLU A 61 10.90 12.83 2.10
CA GLU A 61 11.96 12.16 2.86
C GLU A 61 12.65 11.05 2.07
N ILE A 62 11.86 10.13 1.52
CA ILE A 62 12.35 9.11 0.59
C ILE A 62 11.23 8.85 -0.41
N ASP A 63 11.57 8.26 -1.55
CA ASP A 63 10.50 7.90 -2.48
C ASP A 63 9.84 6.60 -2.04
N GLY A 64 8.63 6.38 -2.56
CA GLY A 64 7.85 5.22 -2.20
C GLY A 64 8.53 3.90 -2.56
N LEU A 65 9.27 3.90 -3.65
CA LEU A 65 9.98 2.70 -4.08
C LEU A 65 11.01 2.25 -3.04
N THR A 66 11.79 3.22 -2.52
CA THR A 66 12.79 2.92 -1.49
C THR A 66 12.12 2.40 -0.23
N PHE A 67 11.02 3.05 0.17
CA PHE A 67 10.27 2.61 1.34
C PHE A 67 9.72 1.19 1.15
N LEU A 68 9.12 0.90 -0.01
CA LEU A 68 8.55 -0.42 -0.26
C LEU A 68 9.62 -1.51 -0.36
N ARG A 69 10.85 -1.16 -0.76
CA ARG A 69 11.96 -2.10 -0.69
C ARG A 69 12.28 -2.48 0.75
N GLU A 70 12.25 -1.51 1.67
CA GLU A 70 12.42 -1.79 3.09
C GLU A 70 11.33 -2.73 3.57
N VAL A 71 10.09 -2.46 3.18
CA VAL A 71 8.96 -3.29 3.58
C VAL A 71 9.11 -4.71 3.04
N ALA A 72 9.51 -4.84 1.79
CA ALA A 72 9.70 -6.16 1.18
C ALA A 72 10.75 -6.99 1.92
N SER A 73 11.79 -6.33 2.41
CA SER A 73 12.86 -7.01 3.14
C SER A 73 12.42 -7.43 4.55
N ALA A 74 11.73 -6.55 5.25
CA ALA A 74 11.33 -6.79 6.64
C ALA A 74 10.00 -7.55 6.77
N HIS A 75 9.10 -7.36 5.80
CA HIS A 75 7.75 -7.93 5.83
C HIS A 75 7.42 -8.54 4.45
N PRO A 76 8.13 -9.60 4.05
CA PRO A 76 7.98 -10.15 2.69
C PRO A 76 6.59 -10.70 2.39
N GLU A 77 5.81 -11.03 3.40
CA GLU A 77 4.46 -11.56 3.23
C GLU A 77 3.41 -10.50 2.95
N SER A 78 3.75 -9.21 3.12
CA SER A 78 2.81 -8.13 2.85
C SER A 78 2.58 -7.97 1.34
N PHE A 79 1.40 -7.51 0.98
CA PHE A 79 1.12 -7.12 -0.40
C PHE A 79 1.46 -5.64 -0.54
N ARG A 80 2.36 -5.31 -1.45
CA ARG A 80 2.88 -3.95 -1.58
C ARG A 80 2.33 -3.27 -2.82
N MET A 81 1.77 -2.08 -2.63
CA MET A 81 1.12 -1.31 -3.67
C MET A 81 1.70 0.10 -3.70
N MET A 82 1.98 0.62 -4.89
CA MET A 82 2.49 1.97 -5.04
C MET A 82 1.50 2.84 -5.80
N LEU A 83 1.31 4.07 -5.30
CA LEU A 83 0.48 5.07 -5.97
C LEU A 83 1.41 6.08 -6.62
N THR A 84 1.18 6.38 -7.88
CA THR A 84 2.07 7.28 -8.62
C THR A 84 1.32 8.10 -9.65
N GLY A 85 1.67 9.38 -9.75
CA GLY A 85 1.12 10.24 -10.80
C GLY A 85 1.94 10.18 -12.08
N SER A 86 3.21 9.87 -11.94
CA SER A 86 4.11 9.85 -13.09
C SER A 86 5.34 9.03 -12.73
N ILE A 87 5.60 7.99 -13.50
CA ILE A 87 6.74 7.13 -13.24
C ILE A 87 7.27 6.58 -14.56
N GLY A 88 8.57 6.35 -14.62
CA GLY A 88 9.16 5.69 -15.78
C GLY A 88 8.72 4.25 -15.85
N VAL A 89 8.17 3.86 -16.98
CA VAL A 89 7.63 2.51 -17.18
C VAL A 89 8.70 1.44 -16.93
N GLY A 90 9.93 1.70 -17.34
CA GLY A 90 11.01 0.74 -17.15
C GLY A 90 11.31 0.46 -15.69
N GLU A 91 11.26 1.49 -14.84
CA GLU A 91 11.46 1.32 -13.39
C GLU A 91 10.36 0.47 -12.79
N VAL A 92 9.11 0.76 -13.14
CA VAL A 92 7.96 0.02 -12.64
C VAL A 92 8.09 -1.46 -12.99
N ILE A 93 8.40 -1.75 -14.24
CA ILE A 93 8.49 -3.13 -14.71
C ILE A 93 9.59 -3.89 -13.95
N ARG A 94 10.74 -3.24 -13.72
CA ARG A 94 11.82 -3.87 -12.98
C ARG A 94 11.44 -4.20 -11.55
N GLU A 95 10.75 -3.29 -10.89
CA GLU A 95 10.42 -3.48 -9.47
C GLU A 95 9.29 -4.47 -9.27
N VAL A 96 8.34 -4.50 -10.18
CA VAL A 96 7.31 -5.53 -10.16
C VAL A 96 7.94 -6.89 -10.46
N GLY A 97 8.84 -6.94 -11.43
CA GLY A 97 9.54 -8.17 -11.76
C GLY A 97 10.45 -8.67 -10.65
N ALA A 98 11.00 -7.75 -9.85
CA ALA A 98 11.85 -8.09 -8.70
C ALA A 98 11.03 -8.50 -7.47
N GLY A 99 9.71 -8.37 -7.50
CA GLY A 99 8.87 -8.76 -6.38
C GLY A 99 8.75 -7.72 -5.28
N VAL A 100 9.25 -6.50 -5.51
CA VAL A 100 9.16 -5.43 -4.53
C VAL A 100 7.76 -4.81 -4.50
N ILE A 101 7.20 -4.58 -5.68
CA ILE A 101 5.87 -3.99 -5.83
C ILE A 101 4.98 -5.01 -6.52
N HIS A 102 3.84 -5.31 -5.91
CA HIS A 102 2.89 -6.27 -6.48
C HIS A 102 1.88 -5.61 -7.42
N LEU A 103 1.60 -4.33 -7.16
CA LEU A 103 0.61 -3.61 -7.94
C LEU A 103 0.88 -2.12 -7.81
N PHE A 104 0.61 -1.35 -8.87
CA PHE A 104 0.63 0.09 -8.74
C PHE A 104 -0.62 0.68 -9.35
N VAL A 105 -1.02 1.84 -8.81
CA VAL A 105 -2.24 2.54 -9.19
C VAL A 105 -1.86 3.96 -9.53
N THR A 106 -2.35 4.46 -10.66
CA THR A 106 -2.03 5.83 -11.06
C THR A 106 -2.92 6.83 -10.33
N LYS A 107 -2.35 7.98 -10.01
CA LYS A 107 -3.09 9.11 -9.41
C LYS A 107 -3.46 10.11 -10.51
N PRO A 108 -4.63 10.70 -10.46
CA PRO A 108 -5.69 10.44 -9.49
C PRO A 108 -6.39 9.11 -9.77
N TRP A 109 -6.78 8.42 -8.71
CA TRP A 109 -7.54 7.19 -8.85
C TRP A 109 -9.01 7.45 -8.50
N ILE A 110 -9.90 6.61 -9.03
CA ILE A 110 -11.31 6.66 -8.67
C ILE A 110 -11.62 5.49 -7.74
N GLU A 111 -12.70 5.64 -6.96
CA GLU A 111 -13.06 4.63 -5.96
C GLU A 111 -13.14 3.22 -6.54
N HIS A 112 -13.76 3.08 -7.70
CA HIS A 112 -13.93 1.75 -8.32
C HIS A 112 -12.59 1.09 -8.62
N SER A 113 -11.63 1.84 -9.17
CA SER A 113 -10.31 1.31 -9.50
C SER A 113 -9.54 0.90 -8.26
N MET A 114 -9.60 1.74 -7.22
CA MET A 114 -8.92 1.43 -5.97
C MET A 114 -9.57 0.22 -5.29
N ARG A 115 -10.90 0.13 -5.32
CA ARG A 115 -11.60 -1.02 -4.75
C ARG A 115 -11.18 -2.31 -5.42
N GLN A 116 -11.06 -2.30 -6.74
CA GLN A 116 -10.58 -3.48 -7.47
C GLN A 116 -9.15 -3.85 -7.09
N ALA A 117 -8.30 -2.84 -6.92
CA ALA A 117 -6.91 -3.06 -6.51
C ALA A 117 -6.84 -3.71 -5.13
N LEU A 118 -7.66 -3.22 -4.19
CA LEU A 118 -7.69 -3.78 -2.83
C LEU A 118 -8.25 -5.20 -2.83
N GLU A 119 -9.26 -5.47 -3.65
CA GLU A 119 -9.80 -6.82 -3.77
C GLU A 119 -8.75 -7.78 -4.31
N ARG A 120 -7.98 -7.34 -5.29
CA ARG A 120 -6.89 -8.16 -5.81
C ARG A 120 -5.83 -8.43 -4.73
N ALA A 121 -5.48 -7.40 -3.96
CA ALA A 121 -4.51 -7.54 -2.88
C ALA A 121 -4.99 -8.47 -1.78
N ASN A 122 -6.30 -8.58 -1.61
CA ASN A 122 -6.91 -9.40 -0.56
C ASN A 122 -7.13 -10.86 -0.97
N MET A 123 -6.78 -11.23 -2.20
CA MET A 123 -6.93 -12.62 -2.67
C MET A 123 -5.88 -13.51 -2.02
N PRO A 124 -6.23 -14.77 -1.73
CA PRO A 124 -5.24 -15.73 -1.23
C PRO A 124 -4.07 -15.86 -2.19
N LYS A 125 -2.87 -16.06 -1.66
CA LYS A 125 -1.66 -16.19 -2.48
C LYS A 125 -1.79 -17.23 -3.59
N THR A 126 -2.46 -18.32 -3.32
CA THR A 126 -2.65 -19.39 -4.31
C THR A 126 -3.44 -18.93 -5.53
N LYS A 127 -4.19 -17.85 -5.42
CA LYS A 127 -5.04 -17.35 -6.51
C LYS A 127 -4.51 -16.07 -7.16
N ARG A 128 -3.39 -15.53 -6.66
CA ARG A 128 -2.84 -14.27 -7.19
C ARG A 128 -1.95 -14.45 -8.41
N ASN A 129 -1.55 -15.62 -8.69
CA ASN A 129 -0.66 -15.88 -9.83
C ASN A 129 -1.37 -15.66 -11.16
#